data_36f9c950bc31ab312ac8952b9c6f652e
#
_entry.id   36f9c950bc31ab312ac8952b9c6f652e
#
_cell.length_a   1.000
_cell.length_b   1.000
_cell.length_c   1.000
_cell.angle_alpha   90.00
_cell.angle_beta   90.00
_cell.angle_gamma   90.00
#
_symmetry.space_group_name_H-M   'P 1'
#
loop_
_entity.id
_entity.type
_entity.pdbx_description
1 polymer ?
#
loop_
_entity_poly.entity_id
_entity_poly.type
_entity_poly.pdbx_seq_one_letter_code
_entity_poly.pdbx_strand_id
1 'polypeptide(L)'
;MKGLFNVAVMVFMVVFVFSCKEKIVDTAGEVAATEGQKYEVGPGMARIVWEAAKPTGNHNGTINTSGGQIFIKDGKISGGNFTIDMSSITVLDLEGDDKASLEAHLKGLETESATDFFNTTKYPTGKFEITSAIDSTFEDGSNTLVKGNLTLLDVTKEIAIPVNLTVLDSTIAVISKGFSINRTEWGIVYKSKNVFKEIGDKFINDEIVLKLKLEAKAVPAEEKK
;
A
#
# COMPACT_ATOMS: atom_id res chain seq x y z
N MET A 1 69.35 32.42 -3.30
CA MET A 1 68.22 32.08 -4.18
C MET A 1 67.51 30.94 -3.50
N LYS A 2 66.35 31.20 -2.85
CA LYS A 2 65.56 30.21 -2.12
C LYS A 2 64.29 29.93 -2.97
N GLY A 3 64.21 28.76 -3.55
CA GLY A 3 63.03 28.30 -4.29
C GLY A 3 61.89 27.87 -3.34
N LEU A 4 60.75 28.53 -3.40
CA LEU A 4 59.52 28.10 -2.74
C LEU A 4 58.88 26.97 -3.56
N PHE A 5 58.72 25.82 -2.92
CA PHE A 5 57.95 24.71 -3.44
C PHE A 5 56.49 24.85 -2.96
N ASN A 6 55.62 25.25 -3.87
CA ASN A 6 54.16 25.26 -3.62
C ASN A 6 53.62 23.83 -3.76
N VAL A 7 53.24 23.20 -2.65
CA VAL A 7 52.49 21.95 -2.65
C VAL A 7 51.00 22.28 -2.69
N ALA A 8 50.39 22.09 -3.84
CA ALA A 8 48.91 22.16 -3.97
C ALA A 8 48.29 20.88 -3.42
N VAL A 9 47.66 20.99 -2.26
CA VAL A 9 46.86 19.90 -1.69
C VAL A 9 45.47 19.86 -2.41
N MET A 10 45.33 18.89 -3.29
CA MET A 10 44.07 18.63 -3.99
C MET A 10 43.15 17.84 -3.06
N VAL A 11 42.21 18.51 -2.41
CA VAL A 11 41.18 17.86 -1.60
C VAL A 11 40.16 17.18 -2.51
N PHE A 12 40.25 15.87 -2.59
CA PHE A 12 39.27 15.03 -3.30
C PHE A 12 38.02 14.92 -2.43
N MET A 13 36.99 15.72 -2.76
CA MET A 13 35.68 15.65 -2.12
C MET A 13 34.95 14.42 -2.63
N VAL A 14 35.02 13.32 -1.89
CA VAL A 14 34.22 12.11 -2.17
C VAL A 14 32.79 12.42 -1.82
N VAL A 15 31.96 12.70 -2.83
CA VAL A 15 30.51 12.79 -2.68
C VAL A 15 29.98 11.37 -2.51
N PHE A 16 29.72 10.98 -1.27
CA PHE A 16 28.92 9.77 -0.98
C PHE A 16 27.47 10.04 -1.38
N VAL A 17 27.08 9.58 -2.57
CA VAL A 17 25.66 9.45 -2.95
C VAL A 17 25.09 8.29 -2.14
N PHE A 18 24.51 8.59 -0.98
CA PHE A 18 23.62 7.66 -0.29
C PHE A 18 22.38 7.46 -1.17
N SER A 19 22.37 6.41 -1.96
CA SER A 19 21.14 5.90 -2.55
C SER A 19 20.33 5.23 -1.42
N CYS A 20 19.57 6.02 -0.67
CA CYS A 20 18.53 5.48 0.19
C CYS A 20 17.46 4.90 -0.72
N LYS A 21 17.42 3.56 -0.89
CA LYS A 21 16.19 2.89 -1.23
C LYS A 21 15.23 3.14 -0.07
N GLU A 22 14.24 3.99 -0.30
CA GLU A 22 13.22 4.27 0.69
C GLU A 22 12.52 2.96 1.07
N LYS A 23 12.57 2.62 2.36
CA LYS A 23 11.93 1.42 2.89
C LYS A 23 10.42 1.68 2.83
N ILE A 24 9.70 0.88 2.04
CA ILE A 24 8.26 1.06 1.81
C ILE A 24 7.42 0.60 3.01
N VAL A 25 7.99 -0.24 3.90
CA VAL A 25 7.32 -0.78 5.08
C VAL A 25 8.15 -0.50 6.33
N ASP A 26 7.52 0.05 7.36
CA ASP A 26 8.15 0.36 8.66
C ASP A 26 7.22 0.01 9.83
N THR A 27 7.65 0.27 11.06
CA THR A 27 6.79 0.17 12.25
C THR A 27 5.63 1.17 12.17
N ALA A 28 4.51 0.87 12.85
CA ALA A 28 3.34 1.75 12.85
C ALA A 28 3.70 3.19 13.28
N GLY A 29 3.22 4.17 12.50
CA GLY A 29 3.37 5.60 12.76
C GLY A 29 2.20 6.17 13.57
N GLU A 30 2.34 7.42 14.03
CA GLU A 30 1.23 8.16 14.66
C GLU A 30 0.21 8.56 13.59
N VAL A 31 -1.08 8.32 13.88
CA VAL A 31 -2.16 8.66 12.94
C VAL A 31 -2.31 10.18 12.83
N ALA A 32 -2.39 10.68 11.60
CA ALA A 32 -2.53 12.11 11.33
C ALA A 32 -3.85 12.69 11.87
N ALA A 33 -3.80 13.94 12.31
CA ALA A 33 -5.00 14.68 12.68
C ALA A 33 -5.90 14.92 11.44
N THR A 34 -7.19 14.75 11.60
CA THR A 34 -8.17 14.94 10.53
C THR A 34 -8.68 16.38 10.53
N GLU A 35 -8.19 17.21 9.60
CA GLU A 35 -8.53 18.63 9.49
C GLU A 35 -9.00 18.97 8.06
N GLY A 36 -9.81 20.02 7.94
CA GLY A 36 -10.29 20.53 6.66
C GLY A 36 -11.57 19.89 6.15
N GLN A 37 -11.77 19.89 4.83
CA GLN A 37 -12.96 19.35 4.19
C GLN A 37 -12.95 17.82 4.21
N LYS A 38 -14.01 17.23 4.74
CA LYS A 38 -14.23 15.78 4.73
C LYS A 38 -14.76 15.32 3.38
N TYR A 39 -14.21 14.23 2.87
CA TYR A 39 -14.71 13.48 1.72
C TYR A 39 -14.98 12.04 2.15
N GLU A 40 -16.12 11.50 1.76
CA GLU A 40 -16.52 10.12 2.06
C GLU A 40 -16.29 9.21 0.86
N VAL A 41 -15.73 8.05 1.16
CA VAL A 41 -15.55 6.93 0.23
C VAL A 41 -16.66 5.93 0.51
N GLY A 42 -17.65 5.89 -0.36
CA GLY A 42 -18.72 4.90 -0.28
C GLY A 42 -18.29 3.51 -0.78
N PRO A 43 -19.14 2.50 -0.57
CA PRO A 43 -18.90 1.15 -1.10
C PRO A 43 -18.65 1.16 -2.61
N GLY A 44 -17.61 0.47 -3.06
CA GLY A 44 -17.23 0.37 -4.48
C GLY A 44 -16.52 1.62 -5.06
N MET A 45 -16.37 2.70 -4.29
CA MET A 45 -15.65 3.91 -4.72
C MET A 45 -14.13 3.78 -4.54
N ALA A 46 -13.64 2.78 -3.81
CA ALA A 46 -12.23 2.46 -3.75
C ALA A 46 -12.01 0.98 -4.04
N ARG A 47 -11.01 0.71 -4.87
CA ARG A 47 -10.61 -0.63 -5.31
C ARG A 47 -9.10 -0.77 -5.27
N ILE A 48 -8.65 -1.89 -4.71
CA ILE A 48 -7.27 -2.32 -4.72
C ILE A 48 -7.16 -3.44 -5.76
N VAL A 49 -6.26 -3.29 -6.71
CA VAL A 49 -5.85 -4.37 -7.63
C VAL A 49 -4.57 -4.96 -7.08
N TRP A 50 -4.50 -6.28 -6.99
CA TRP A 50 -3.33 -6.99 -6.53
C TRP A 50 -2.77 -7.91 -7.62
N GLU A 51 -1.45 -8.10 -7.61
CA GLU A 51 -0.74 -9.05 -8.45
C GLU A 51 0.31 -9.79 -7.62
N ALA A 52 0.25 -11.11 -7.64
CA ALA A 52 1.18 -12.02 -6.97
C ALA A 52 1.85 -12.93 -7.99
N ALA A 53 3.17 -13.03 -7.96
CA ALA A 53 3.95 -13.80 -8.91
C ALA A 53 4.61 -15.03 -8.27
N LYS A 54 4.81 -16.05 -9.09
CA LYS A 54 5.59 -17.28 -8.82
C LYS A 54 6.39 -17.63 -10.07
N PRO A 55 7.42 -18.49 -10.02
CA PRO A 55 8.22 -18.82 -11.20
C PRO A 55 7.43 -19.35 -12.41
N THR A 56 6.27 -19.97 -12.14
CA THR A 56 5.43 -20.59 -13.17
C THR A 56 4.30 -19.69 -13.68
N GLY A 57 4.22 -18.43 -13.24
CA GLY A 57 3.17 -17.48 -13.67
C GLY A 57 2.79 -16.52 -12.54
N ASN A 58 1.74 -15.75 -12.78
CA ASN A 58 1.18 -14.80 -11.83
C ASN A 58 -0.32 -14.97 -11.71
N HIS A 59 -0.87 -14.52 -10.60
CA HIS A 59 -2.31 -14.34 -10.39
C HIS A 59 -2.58 -12.90 -10.06
N ASN A 60 -3.74 -12.40 -10.45
CA ASN A 60 -4.19 -11.05 -10.15
C ASN A 60 -5.67 -11.03 -9.77
N GLY A 61 -6.03 -9.94 -9.11
CA GLY A 61 -7.41 -9.78 -8.68
C GLY A 61 -7.68 -8.42 -8.05
N THR A 62 -8.80 -8.35 -7.36
CA THR A 62 -9.24 -7.13 -6.69
C THR A 62 -9.66 -7.38 -5.26
N ILE A 63 -9.58 -6.31 -4.45
CA ILE A 63 -10.16 -6.21 -3.11
C ILE A 63 -10.86 -4.85 -3.05
N ASN A 64 -12.08 -4.81 -2.52
CA ASN A 64 -12.84 -3.58 -2.35
C ASN A 64 -12.67 -3.01 -0.95
N THR A 65 -12.97 -1.73 -0.79
CA THR A 65 -13.18 -1.14 0.52
C THR A 65 -14.67 -1.15 0.86
N SER A 66 -14.99 -1.33 2.13
CA SER A 66 -16.36 -1.19 2.63
C SER A 66 -16.72 0.26 2.93
N GLY A 67 -15.73 1.16 3.00
CA GLY A 67 -15.90 2.58 3.20
C GLY A 67 -14.65 3.24 3.76
N GLY A 68 -14.73 4.56 3.92
CA GLY A 68 -13.64 5.35 4.49
C GLY A 68 -13.90 6.84 4.38
N GLN A 69 -12.94 7.60 4.83
CA GLN A 69 -12.95 9.05 4.74
C GLN A 69 -11.54 9.59 4.51
N ILE A 70 -11.45 10.70 3.81
CA ILE A 70 -10.23 11.44 3.58
C ILE A 70 -10.49 12.92 3.85
N PHE A 71 -9.53 13.60 4.45
CA PHE A 71 -9.64 15.01 4.78
C PHE A 71 -8.65 15.81 3.93
N ILE A 72 -9.13 16.89 3.35
CA ILE A 72 -8.35 17.81 2.53
C ILE A 72 -8.30 19.18 3.20
N LYS A 73 -7.10 19.67 3.45
CA LYS A 73 -6.81 21.01 3.94
C LYS A 73 -5.84 21.70 3.00
N ASP A 74 -6.18 22.88 2.54
CA ASP A 74 -5.35 23.68 1.62
C ASP A 74 -4.91 22.90 0.36
N GLY A 75 -5.81 22.06 -0.20
CA GLY A 75 -5.57 21.24 -1.38
C GLY A 75 -4.75 19.97 -1.15
N LYS A 76 -4.39 19.66 0.11
CA LYS A 76 -3.55 18.52 0.50
C LYS A 76 -4.28 17.55 1.41
N ILE A 77 -3.89 16.28 1.37
CA ILE A 77 -4.39 15.29 2.33
C ILE A 77 -3.84 15.64 3.72
N SER A 78 -4.74 15.85 4.68
CA SER A 78 -4.39 16.07 6.10
C SER A 78 -4.51 14.80 6.94
N GLY A 79 -5.40 13.86 6.55
CA GLY A 79 -5.61 12.61 7.24
C GLY A 79 -6.72 11.79 6.59
N GLY A 80 -7.00 10.63 7.14
CA GLY A 80 -8.07 9.75 6.65
C GLY A 80 -7.92 8.31 7.12
N ASN A 81 -8.97 7.54 6.91
CA ASN A 81 -8.97 6.12 7.21
C ASN A 81 -9.89 5.35 6.25
N PHE A 82 -9.58 4.07 6.06
CA PHE A 82 -10.31 3.18 5.15
C PHE A 82 -10.44 1.80 5.77
N THR A 83 -11.59 1.17 5.56
CA THR A 83 -11.83 -0.23 5.90
C THR A 83 -11.81 -1.06 4.62
N ILE A 84 -10.97 -2.07 4.59
CA ILE A 84 -10.80 -2.99 3.47
C ILE A 84 -11.67 -4.22 3.76
N ASP A 85 -12.53 -4.59 2.82
CA ASP A 85 -13.35 -5.81 2.93
C ASP A 85 -12.56 -7.01 2.42
N MET A 86 -11.96 -7.76 3.35
CA MET A 86 -11.14 -8.92 3.01
C MET A 86 -11.96 -10.08 2.42
N SER A 87 -13.26 -10.12 2.67
CA SER A 87 -14.16 -11.10 2.07
C SER A 87 -14.40 -10.87 0.58
N SER A 88 -14.15 -9.64 0.11
CA SER A 88 -14.31 -9.21 -1.28
C SER A 88 -13.15 -9.62 -2.21
N ILE A 89 -12.13 -10.32 -1.71
CA ILE A 89 -11.02 -10.82 -2.53
C ILE A 89 -11.58 -11.60 -3.72
N THR A 90 -11.22 -11.17 -4.92
CA THR A 90 -11.68 -11.75 -6.18
C THR A 90 -10.49 -11.96 -7.11
N VAL A 91 -10.42 -13.14 -7.73
CA VAL A 91 -9.42 -13.49 -8.76
C VAL A 91 -9.97 -13.12 -10.13
N LEU A 92 -9.12 -12.56 -11.02
CA LEU A 92 -9.55 -12.07 -12.34
C LEU A 92 -8.94 -12.85 -13.51
N ASP A 93 -7.89 -13.61 -13.30
CA ASP A 93 -7.15 -14.35 -14.33
C ASP A 93 -7.54 -15.84 -14.41
N LEU A 94 -8.48 -16.30 -13.59
CA LEU A 94 -9.01 -17.67 -13.59
C LEU A 94 -10.52 -17.66 -13.70
N GLU A 95 -11.10 -18.81 -14.11
CA GLU A 95 -12.54 -19.03 -14.23
C GLU A 95 -12.94 -20.35 -13.58
N GLY A 96 -14.24 -20.56 -13.38
CA GLY A 96 -14.81 -21.81 -12.88
C GLY A 96 -14.23 -22.27 -11.54
N ASP A 97 -13.96 -23.57 -11.43
CA ASP A 97 -13.50 -24.21 -10.19
C ASP A 97 -12.09 -23.75 -9.77
N ASP A 98 -11.21 -23.45 -10.71
CA ASP A 98 -9.86 -22.95 -10.42
C ASP A 98 -9.92 -21.58 -9.72
N LYS A 99 -10.78 -20.69 -10.22
CA LYS A 99 -11.05 -19.41 -9.58
C LYS A 99 -11.59 -19.58 -8.16
N ALA A 100 -12.63 -20.41 -8.01
CA ALA A 100 -13.28 -20.65 -6.73
C ALA A 100 -12.30 -21.24 -5.71
N SER A 101 -11.45 -22.18 -6.13
CA SER A 101 -10.43 -22.80 -5.29
C SER A 101 -9.38 -21.80 -4.83
N LEU A 102 -8.85 -20.96 -5.74
CA LEU A 102 -7.86 -19.95 -5.35
C LEU A 102 -8.46 -18.89 -4.43
N GLU A 103 -9.70 -18.44 -4.70
CA GLU A 103 -10.39 -17.48 -3.83
C GLU A 103 -10.64 -18.07 -2.43
N ALA A 104 -11.07 -19.32 -2.34
CA ALA A 104 -11.27 -20.01 -1.07
C ALA A 104 -9.96 -20.11 -0.27
N HIS A 105 -8.86 -20.47 -0.93
CA HIS A 105 -7.54 -20.56 -0.31
C HIS A 105 -7.05 -19.19 0.18
N LEU A 106 -7.12 -18.14 -0.64
CA LEU A 106 -6.73 -16.79 -0.25
C LEU A 106 -7.55 -16.28 0.95
N LYS A 107 -8.84 -16.58 0.98
CA LYS A 107 -9.74 -16.21 2.07
C LYS A 107 -9.57 -17.08 3.32
N GLY A 108 -8.90 -18.23 3.22
CA GLY A 108 -8.74 -19.19 4.32
C GLY A 108 -10.06 -19.84 4.73
N LEU A 109 -10.92 -20.20 3.76
CA LEU A 109 -12.23 -20.80 4.01
C LEU A 109 -12.14 -22.31 4.31
N GLU A 110 -11.02 -22.95 3.96
CA GLU A 110 -10.76 -24.35 4.22
C GLU A 110 -9.97 -24.51 5.52
N THR A 111 -10.37 -25.42 6.38
CA THR A 111 -9.80 -25.58 7.73
C THR A 111 -8.29 -25.81 7.71
N GLU A 112 -7.79 -26.60 6.77
CA GLU A 112 -6.36 -26.96 6.68
C GLU A 112 -5.48 -25.80 6.18
N SER A 113 -6.04 -24.88 5.39
CA SER A 113 -5.33 -23.72 4.80
C SER A 113 -5.75 -22.38 5.38
N ALA A 114 -6.55 -22.37 6.45
CA ALA A 114 -7.12 -21.16 7.03
C ALA A 114 -6.09 -20.09 7.41
N THR A 115 -4.86 -20.50 7.76
CA THR A 115 -3.79 -19.60 8.19
C THR A 115 -2.74 -19.31 7.11
N ASP A 116 -2.89 -19.86 5.91
CA ASP A 116 -1.93 -19.69 4.82
C ASP A 116 -1.89 -18.24 4.31
N PHE A 117 -3.07 -17.59 4.28
CA PHE A 117 -3.23 -16.23 3.79
C PHE A 117 -4.07 -15.37 4.75
N PHE A 118 -5.24 -14.90 4.36
CA PHE A 118 -5.94 -13.82 5.06
C PHE A 118 -6.90 -14.25 6.16
N ASN A 119 -7.29 -15.54 6.22
CA ASN A 119 -8.23 -16.04 7.23
C ASN A 119 -9.42 -15.09 7.46
N THR A 120 -10.18 -14.83 6.40
CA THR A 120 -11.23 -13.80 6.41
C THR A 120 -12.39 -14.08 7.36
N THR A 121 -12.52 -15.32 7.83
CA THR A 121 -13.47 -15.70 8.89
C THR A 121 -13.08 -15.05 10.22
N LYS A 122 -11.79 -15.04 10.55
CA LYS A 122 -11.28 -14.41 11.77
C LYS A 122 -10.98 -12.92 11.58
N TYR A 123 -10.49 -12.55 10.40
CA TYR A 123 -10.07 -11.19 10.06
C TYR A 123 -10.84 -10.68 8.83
N PRO A 124 -12.14 -10.39 8.96
CA PRO A 124 -12.99 -10.00 7.82
C PRO A 124 -12.62 -8.65 7.23
N THR A 125 -11.87 -7.83 7.97
CA THR A 125 -11.49 -6.48 7.55
C THR A 125 -9.99 -6.23 7.73
N GLY A 126 -9.41 -5.52 6.76
CA GLY A 126 -8.17 -4.78 6.92
C GLY A 126 -8.46 -3.31 7.19
N LYS A 127 -7.46 -2.55 7.66
CA LYS A 127 -7.56 -1.10 7.90
C LYS A 127 -6.37 -0.38 7.32
N PHE A 128 -6.61 0.84 6.85
CA PHE A 128 -5.55 1.77 6.48
C PHE A 128 -5.85 3.12 7.13
N GLU A 129 -4.88 3.67 7.88
CA GLU A 129 -4.99 4.94 8.60
C GLU A 129 -3.82 5.83 8.21
N ILE A 130 -4.12 6.99 7.63
CA ILE A 130 -3.10 7.92 7.12
C ILE A 130 -2.31 8.49 8.31
N THR A 131 -0.98 8.42 8.24
CA THR A 131 -0.05 9.00 9.21
C THR A 131 0.54 10.31 8.71
N SER A 132 0.77 10.44 7.40
CA SER A 132 1.18 11.69 6.76
C SER A 132 0.91 11.69 5.26
N ALA A 133 0.88 12.88 4.66
CA ALA A 133 0.92 13.05 3.22
C ALA A 133 1.81 14.23 2.86
N ILE A 134 2.71 14.03 1.91
CA ILE A 134 3.73 14.99 1.52
C ILE A 134 3.66 15.18 0.01
N ASP A 135 3.57 16.43 -0.44
CA ASP A 135 3.68 16.74 -1.86
C ASP A 135 5.08 16.37 -2.36
N SER A 136 5.14 15.64 -3.42
CA SER A 136 6.39 15.19 -4.04
C SER A 136 6.16 14.93 -5.52
N THR A 137 7.21 15.04 -6.30
CA THR A 137 7.15 14.73 -7.73
C THR A 137 7.93 13.44 -7.98
N PHE A 138 7.24 12.44 -8.51
CA PHE A 138 7.81 11.15 -8.84
C PHE A 138 7.95 11.01 -10.36
N GLU A 139 8.90 10.20 -10.81
CA GLU A 139 9.12 9.92 -12.25
C GLU A 139 7.90 9.29 -12.92
N ASP A 140 7.07 8.58 -12.16
CA ASP A 140 5.84 7.96 -12.63
C ASP A 140 4.66 8.95 -12.77
N GLY A 141 4.86 10.22 -12.40
CA GLY A 141 3.86 11.29 -12.43
C GLY A 141 2.97 11.35 -11.19
N SER A 142 3.26 10.58 -10.14
CA SER A 142 2.62 10.76 -8.84
C SER A 142 3.03 12.12 -8.23
N ASN A 143 2.09 12.77 -7.53
CA ASN A 143 2.28 14.10 -6.98
C ASN A 143 2.25 14.16 -5.44
N THR A 144 1.95 13.05 -4.79
CA THR A 144 1.82 12.98 -3.33
C THR A 144 2.35 11.63 -2.84
N LEU A 145 3.17 11.64 -1.78
CA LEU A 145 3.52 10.44 -1.01
C LEU A 145 2.60 10.35 0.19
N VAL A 146 1.72 9.37 0.21
CA VAL A 146 0.87 9.06 1.36
C VAL A 146 1.53 7.98 2.19
N LYS A 147 1.77 8.25 3.47
CA LYS A 147 2.15 7.24 4.46
C LYS A 147 0.94 6.87 5.30
N GLY A 148 0.85 5.62 5.69
CA GLY A 148 -0.24 5.16 6.53
C GLY A 148 -0.03 3.78 7.10
N ASN A 149 -0.68 3.53 8.22
CA ASN A 149 -0.69 2.26 8.92
C ASN A 149 -1.64 1.29 8.20
N LEU A 150 -1.10 0.26 7.59
CA LEU A 150 -1.86 -0.86 7.05
C LEU A 150 -1.93 -1.98 8.09
N THR A 151 -3.14 -2.32 8.51
CA THR A 151 -3.40 -3.45 9.42
C THR A 151 -4.02 -4.60 8.65
N LEU A 152 -3.34 -5.75 8.65
CA LEU A 152 -3.81 -7.05 8.14
C LEU A 152 -3.51 -8.11 9.19
N LEU A 153 -4.39 -9.07 9.43
CA LEU A 153 -4.20 -10.18 10.39
C LEU A 153 -3.75 -9.71 11.79
N ASP A 154 -4.30 -8.60 12.30
CA ASP A 154 -3.89 -7.96 13.57
C ASP A 154 -2.43 -7.44 13.62
N VAL A 155 -1.72 -7.42 12.49
CA VAL A 155 -0.38 -6.83 12.38
C VAL A 155 -0.48 -5.48 11.69
N THR A 156 0.08 -4.43 12.31
CA THR A 156 0.09 -3.07 11.77
C THR A 156 1.49 -2.65 11.36
N LYS A 157 1.63 -2.17 10.13
CA LYS A 157 2.88 -1.63 9.58
C LYS A 157 2.60 -0.33 8.84
N GLU A 158 3.48 0.65 8.94
CA GLU A 158 3.42 1.82 8.09
C GLU A 158 3.93 1.49 6.70
N ILE A 159 3.16 1.88 5.67
CA ILE A 159 3.56 1.79 4.28
C ILE A 159 3.54 3.17 3.62
N ALA A 160 4.33 3.35 2.56
CA ALA A 160 4.39 4.56 1.77
C ALA A 160 3.86 4.30 0.36
N ILE A 161 2.89 5.07 -0.07
CA ILE A 161 2.17 4.90 -1.34
C ILE A 161 2.32 6.18 -2.17
N PRO A 162 3.08 6.18 -3.28
CA PRO A 162 3.05 7.26 -4.24
C PRO A 162 1.69 7.28 -4.96
N VAL A 163 1.01 8.43 -4.92
CA VAL A 163 -0.31 8.60 -5.54
C VAL A 163 -0.36 9.87 -6.37
N ASN A 164 -1.27 9.90 -7.33
CA ASN A 164 -1.74 11.12 -7.97
C ASN A 164 -3.03 11.54 -7.29
N LEU A 165 -2.99 12.67 -6.57
CA LEU A 165 -4.14 13.31 -5.97
C LEU A 165 -4.69 14.36 -6.94
N THR A 166 -5.98 14.28 -7.22
CA THR A 166 -6.74 15.32 -7.94
C THR A 166 -7.87 15.79 -7.05
N VAL A 167 -7.91 17.07 -6.74
CA VAL A 167 -8.96 17.70 -5.94
C VAL A 167 -9.85 18.53 -6.84
N LEU A 168 -11.16 18.25 -6.84
CA LEU A 168 -12.21 19.01 -7.49
C LEU A 168 -13.17 19.53 -6.41
N ASP A 169 -14.05 20.47 -6.75
CA ASP A 169 -14.91 21.14 -5.77
C ASP A 169 -15.72 20.17 -4.89
N SER A 170 -16.31 19.14 -5.50
CA SER A 170 -17.19 18.19 -4.80
C SER A 170 -16.65 16.75 -4.74
N THR A 171 -15.50 16.48 -5.37
CA THR A 171 -14.93 15.14 -5.46
C THR A 171 -13.41 15.19 -5.39
N ILE A 172 -12.82 14.09 -4.94
CA ILE A 172 -11.39 13.84 -5.09
C ILE A 172 -11.17 12.49 -5.77
N ALA A 173 -10.07 12.38 -6.49
CA ALA A 173 -9.56 11.13 -7.02
C ALA A 173 -8.13 10.90 -6.50
N VAL A 174 -7.87 9.67 -6.06
CA VAL A 174 -6.53 9.21 -5.61
C VAL A 174 -6.20 7.94 -6.39
N ILE A 175 -5.11 7.97 -7.13
CA ILE A 175 -4.70 6.86 -7.99
C ILE A 175 -3.22 6.58 -7.75
N SER A 176 -2.87 5.33 -7.41
CA SER A 176 -1.48 4.85 -7.48
C SER A 176 -1.24 4.12 -8.79
N LYS A 177 -0.03 4.15 -9.34
CA LYS A 177 0.34 3.32 -10.50
C LYS A 177 0.64 1.89 -10.10
N GLY A 178 1.53 1.70 -9.17
CA GLY A 178 1.89 0.40 -8.64
C GLY A 178 2.94 0.59 -7.55
N PHE A 179 2.76 -0.10 -6.44
CA PHE A 179 3.71 -0.17 -5.34
C PHE A 179 3.75 -1.60 -4.82
N SER A 180 4.86 -1.99 -4.24
CA SER A 180 5.03 -3.34 -3.69
C SER A 180 5.01 -3.33 -2.18
N ILE A 181 4.40 -4.35 -1.60
CA ILE A 181 4.53 -4.66 -0.18
C ILE A 181 5.05 -6.08 -0.02
N ASN A 182 5.83 -6.32 1.02
CA ASN A 182 6.27 -7.67 1.39
C ASN A 182 5.22 -8.30 2.31
N ARG A 183 4.46 -9.29 1.82
CA ARG A 183 3.38 -9.95 2.57
C ARG A 183 3.84 -10.61 3.87
N THR A 184 5.12 -11.00 3.96
CA THR A 184 5.65 -11.65 5.16
C THR A 184 5.75 -10.73 6.37
N GLU A 185 5.75 -9.40 6.16
CA GLU A 185 5.70 -8.40 7.22
C GLU A 185 4.38 -8.46 8.03
N TRP A 186 3.32 -9.02 7.46
CA TRP A 186 2.05 -9.30 8.12
C TRP A 186 1.87 -10.76 8.51
N GLY A 187 2.95 -11.58 8.46
CA GLY A 187 2.90 -12.99 8.82
C GLY A 187 2.34 -13.92 7.75
N ILE A 188 2.07 -13.43 6.54
CA ILE A 188 1.62 -14.25 5.40
C ILE A 188 2.84 -14.90 4.76
N VAL A 189 3.21 -16.08 5.26
CA VAL A 189 4.48 -16.74 4.90
C VAL A 189 4.32 -17.98 4.01
N TYR A 190 3.09 -18.35 3.65
CA TYR A 190 2.84 -19.55 2.83
C TYR A 190 3.70 -19.55 1.57
N LYS A 191 4.48 -20.64 1.37
CA LYS A 191 5.42 -20.80 0.27
C LYS A 191 6.39 -19.63 0.06
N SER A 192 6.78 -18.91 1.11
CA SER A 192 7.83 -17.90 1.04
C SER A 192 9.21 -18.57 0.92
N LYS A 193 9.99 -18.23 -0.12
CA LYS A 193 11.37 -18.71 -0.30
C LYS A 193 12.31 -18.21 0.80
N ASN A 194 12.02 -17.06 1.38
CA ASN A 194 12.83 -16.49 2.46
C ASN A 194 12.61 -17.24 3.78
N VAL A 195 11.44 -17.83 3.98
CA VAL A 195 11.09 -18.63 5.16
C VAL A 195 11.41 -20.13 4.92
N PHE A 196 11.02 -20.68 3.78
CA PHE A 196 11.19 -22.09 3.44
C PHE A 196 12.30 -22.26 2.39
N LYS A 197 13.55 -22.38 2.84
CA LYS A 197 14.74 -22.38 1.97
C LYS A 197 14.78 -23.52 0.93
N GLU A 198 14.15 -24.66 1.24
CA GLU A 198 14.20 -25.86 0.39
C GLU A 198 12.97 -26.01 -0.54
N ILE A 199 12.14 -24.97 -0.67
CA ILE A 199 10.89 -25.04 -1.44
C ILE A 199 11.11 -25.17 -2.95
N GLY A 200 12.33 -24.92 -3.46
CA GLY A 200 12.65 -24.95 -4.89
C GLY A 200 11.83 -23.92 -5.67
N ASP A 201 11.36 -24.28 -6.85
CA ASP A 201 10.60 -23.39 -7.75
C ASP A 201 9.09 -23.34 -7.42
N LYS A 202 8.66 -23.91 -6.28
CA LYS A 202 7.25 -23.87 -5.83
C LYS A 202 6.93 -22.66 -4.97
N PHE A 203 7.85 -21.71 -4.84
CA PHE A 203 7.64 -20.52 -4.01
C PHE A 203 6.66 -19.52 -4.65
N ILE A 204 6.09 -18.68 -3.81
CA ILE A 204 5.35 -17.48 -4.18
C ILE A 204 6.21 -16.29 -3.75
N ASN A 205 6.38 -15.30 -4.62
CA ASN A 205 7.13 -14.08 -4.29
C ASN A 205 6.57 -13.45 -3.01
N ASP A 206 7.47 -12.94 -2.18
CA ASP A 206 7.05 -12.24 -0.97
C ASP A 206 6.52 -10.83 -1.29
N GLU A 207 7.04 -10.23 -2.37
CA GLU A 207 6.56 -8.94 -2.88
C GLU A 207 5.26 -9.11 -3.67
N ILE A 208 4.23 -8.39 -3.24
CA ILE A 208 2.93 -8.28 -3.91
C ILE A 208 2.80 -6.88 -4.46
N VAL A 209 2.47 -6.76 -5.74
CA VAL A 209 2.23 -5.47 -6.38
C VAL A 209 0.76 -5.06 -6.17
N LEU A 210 0.56 -3.83 -5.69
CA LEU A 210 -0.75 -3.24 -5.47
C LEU A 210 -0.94 -2.00 -6.32
N LYS A 211 -2.18 -1.77 -6.77
CA LYS A 211 -2.62 -0.53 -7.40
C LYS A 211 -3.91 -0.07 -6.73
N LEU A 212 -3.98 1.21 -6.39
CA LEU A 212 -5.16 1.81 -5.77
C LEU A 212 -5.85 2.75 -6.75
N LYS A 213 -7.17 2.64 -6.84
CA LYS A 213 -8.04 3.67 -7.40
C LYS A 213 -9.12 3.99 -6.38
N LEU A 214 -9.23 5.27 -6.01
CA LEU A 214 -10.19 5.76 -5.05
C LEU A 214 -10.83 7.04 -5.56
N GLU A 215 -12.15 7.13 -5.42
CA GLU A 215 -12.94 8.35 -5.60
C GLU A 215 -13.69 8.64 -4.30
N ALA A 216 -13.81 9.91 -3.91
CA ALA A 216 -14.55 10.30 -2.73
C ALA A 216 -15.35 11.58 -3.01
N LYS A 217 -16.46 11.74 -2.29
CA LYS A 217 -17.36 12.89 -2.42
C LYS A 217 -17.31 13.77 -1.18
N ALA A 218 -17.28 15.08 -1.40
CA ALA A 218 -17.34 16.05 -0.32
C ALA A 218 -18.60 15.86 0.52
N VAL A 219 -18.43 15.87 1.83
CA VAL A 219 -19.54 15.93 2.79
C VAL A 219 -19.85 17.41 3.04
N PRO A 220 -21.07 17.87 2.82
CA PRO A 220 -21.44 19.24 3.15
C PRO A 220 -21.08 19.58 4.59
N ALA A 221 -20.58 20.79 4.84
CA ALA A 221 -20.39 21.26 6.20
C ALA A 221 -21.76 21.28 6.90
N GLU A 222 -21.86 20.72 8.11
CA GLU A 222 -23.06 20.88 8.92
C GLU A 222 -23.27 22.37 9.18
N GLU A 223 -24.41 22.94 8.73
CA GLU A 223 -24.81 24.29 9.13
C GLU A 223 -24.97 24.29 10.65
N LYS A 224 -24.06 24.96 11.34
CA LYS A 224 -24.24 25.22 12.79
C LYS A 224 -25.50 26.02 12.97
N LYS A 225 -26.57 25.37 13.43
CA LYS A 225 -27.80 26.01 13.90
C LYS A 225 -27.55 26.75 15.19
#